data_529d86b330e56b0319f58450a399c48d
#
_entry.id   529d86b330e56b0319f58450a399c48d
#
_cell.length_a   1.000
_cell.length_b   1.000
_cell.length_c   1.000
_cell.angle_alpha   90.00
_cell.angle_beta   90.00
_cell.angle_gamma   90.00
#
_symmetry.space_group_name_H-M   'P 1'
#
loop_
_entity.id
_entity.type
_entity.pdbx_description
1 polymer ?
#
loop_
_entity_poly.entity_id
_entity_poly.type
_entity_poly.pdbx_seq_one_letter_code
_entity_poly.pdbx_strand_id
1 'polypeptide(L)'
;KQLHYKTIVLSDIHLGSKWSKTKEVTRFLRQHSCDTLILCGDIIDGWSIMRGKNAKWRRRHTDFIKVLLDMSHDTKIIYVRGNHDDFLDRVTPLTFANIIVVRDYIYTSGDKRYYVLHGDVFDKVTSSMSWLAKVGDVGYSFLLWVNKVYNRRRLKKGLPYYSIAREIKHKVKASVSYISDFETHIVDIAGKKGCQGVICGHIHNPEKKMTGDILYLNSGDWVESLSALTEDYDGN
;
A
#
# COMPACT_ATOMS: atom_id res chain seq x y z
N LYS A 1 -16.82 -5.59 -19.53
CA LYS A 1 -17.29 -4.30 -18.99
C LYS A 1 -16.36 -3.93 -17.85
N GLN A 2 -15.68 -2.79 -17.93
CA GLN A 2 -14.82 -2.28 -16.86
C GLN A 2 -15.70 -1.90 -15.67
N LEU A 3 -15.33 -2.34 -14.46
CA LEU A 3 -16.00 -1.90 -13.24
C LEU A 3 -15.49 -0.50 -12.88
N HIS A 4 -16.42 0.41 -12.54
CA HIS A 4 -16.10 1.77 -12.19
C HIS A 4 -16.45 2.03 -10.72
N TYR A 5 -15.49 2.61 -9.99
CA TYR A 5 -15.60 2.94 -8.58
C TYR A 5 -15.51 4.46 -8.37
N LYS A 6 -16.06 4.96 -7.30
CA LYS A 6 -15.83 6.32 -6.86
C LYS A 6 -14.36 6.51 -6.46
N THR A 7 -13.83 5.59 -5.66
CA THR A 7 -12.44 5.64 -5.21
C THR A 7 -11.79 4.26 -5.19
N ILE A 8 -10.52 4.19 -5.61
CA ILE A 8 -9.65 3.03 -5.43
C ILE A 8 -8.44 3.48 -4.61
N VAL A 9 -8.06 2.67 -3.60
CA VAL A 9 -6.85 2.89 -2.80
C VAL A 9 -5.90 1.72 -2.96
N LEU A 10 -4.66 2.02 -3.29
CA LEU A 10 -3.55 1.06 -3.42
C LEU A 10 -2.38 1.54 -2.58
N SER A 11 -1.60 0.63 -2.00
CA SER A 11 -0.32 0.92 -1.37
C SER A 11 0.70 -0.19 -1.60
N ASP A 12 1.94 0.05 -1.20
CA ASP A 12 2.98 -0.98 -1.08
C ASP A 12 3.16 -1.81 -2.36
N ILE A 13 3.27 -1.11 -3.49
CA ILE A 13 3.49 -1.71 -4.83
C ILE A 13 4.97 -2.05 -5.02
N HIS A 14 5.87 -1.24 -4.46
CA HIS A 14 7.33 -1.41 -4.49
C HIS A 14 7.89 -1.63 -5.90
N LEU A 15 7.56 -0.71 -6.84
CA LEU A 15 8.15 -0.73 -8.18
C LEU A 15 9.68 -0.63 -8.11
N GLY A 16 10.38 -1.50 -8.80
CA GLY A 16 11.83 -1.64 -8.71
C GLY A 16 12.26 -2.83 -7.86
N SER A 17 11.43 -3.32 -6.95
CA SER A 17 11.65 -4.54 -6.22
C SER A 17 11.40 -5.78 -7.08
N LYS A 18 12.18 -6.84 -6.84
CA LYS A 18 11.97 -8.15 -7.47
C LYS A 18 10.68 -8.84 -7.01
N TRP A 19 10.13 -8.40 -5.88
CA TRP A 19 8.96 -8.99 -5.23
C TRP A 19 7.64 -8.33 -5.65
N SER A 20 7.73 -7.12 -6.23
CA SER A 20 6.57 -6.39 -6.73
C SER A 20 5.75 -7.20 -7.72
N LYS A 21 4.45 -7.28 -7.49
CA LYS A 21 3.45 -7.89 -8.36
C LYS A 21 2.93 -6.88 -9.39
N THR A 22 3.84 -6.15 -10.00
CA THR A 22 3.53 -5.06 -10.91
C THR A 22 2.58 -5.45 -12.04
N LYS A 23 2.69 -6.68 -12.58
CA LYS A 23 1.79 -7.13 -13.66
C LYS A 23 0.35 -7.26 -13.18
N GLU A 24 0.19 -7.75 -11.96
CA GLU A 24 -1.09 -7.99 -11.33
C GLU A 24 -1.80 -6.66 -11.02
N VAL A 25 -1.12 -5.70 -10.42
CA VAL A 25 -1.70 -4.37 -10.15
C VAL A 25 -1.97 -3.59 -11.44
N THR A 26 -1.12 -3.71 -12.45
CA THR A 26 -1.36 -3.08 -13.76
C THR A 26 -2.60 -3.66 -14.43
N ARG A 27 -2.80 -4.99 -14.34
CA ARG A 27 -4.01 -5.66 -14.85
C ARG A 27 -5.25 -5.18 -14.09
N PHE A 28 -5.17 -5.08 -12.77
CA PHE A 28 -6.24 -4.57 -11.93
C PHE A 28 -6.67 -3.17 -12.39
N LEU A 29 -5.75 -2.21 -12.53
CA LEU A 29 -6.07 -0.85 -12.97
C LEU A 29 -6.60 -0.77 -14.41
N ARG A 30 -6.23 -1.71 -15.29
CA ARG A 30 -6.81 -1.78 -16.65
C ARG A 30 -8.23 -2.33 -16.67
N GLN A 31 -8.61 -3.11 -15.67
CA GLN A 31 -9.94 -3.72 -15.56
C GLN A 31 -10.91 -2.87 -14.74
N HIS A 32 -10.39 -1.92 -13.96
CA HIS A 32 -11.16 -1.08 -13.06
C HIS A 32 -10.81 0.39 -13.29
N SER A 33 -11.83 1.25 -13.32
CA SER A 33 -11.68 2.70 -13.39
C SER A 33 -12.25 3.35 -12.13
N CYS A 34 -11.87 4.58 -11.85
CA CYS A 34 -12.37 5.34 -10.71
C CYS A 34 -12.29 6.84 -10.95
N ASP A 35 -13.06 7.61 -10.19
CA ASP A 35 -12.96 9.07 -10.18
C ASP A 35 -11.71 9.52 -9.43
N THR A 36 -11.38 8.84 -8.33
CA THR A 36 -10.20 9.12 -7.51
C THR A 36 -9.37 7.86 -7.28
N LEU A 37 -8.08 7.93 -7.59
CA LEU A 37 -7.09 6.90 -7.25
C LEU A 37 -6.19 7.44 -6.14
N ILE A 38 -6.14 6.76 -5.00
CA ILE A 38 -5.24 7.08 -3.90
C ILE A 38 -4.11 6.04 -3.88
N LEU A 39 -2.89 6.50 -4.09
CA LEU A 39 -1.66 5.73 -3.97
C LEU A 39 -1.07 6.01 -2.58
N CYS A 40 -1.31 5.11 -1.63
CA CYS A 40 -1.06 5.33 -0.20
C CYS A 40 0.35 4.88 0.23
N GLY A 41 1.39 5.35 -0.48
CA GLY A 41 2.79 5.16 -0.15
C GLY A 41 3.42 3.87 -0.64
N ASP A 42 4.74 3.87 -0.66
CA ASP A 42 5.61 2.76 -1.10
C ASP A 42 5.27 2.24 -2.50
N ILE A 43 4.97 3.18 -3.39
CA ILE A 43 4.67 2.86 -4.80
C ILE A 43 5.96 2.57 -5.55
N ILE A 44 7.01 3.37 -5.32
CA ILE A 44 8.33 3.18 -5.91
C ILE A 44 9.31 2.79 -4.82
N ASP A 45 9.99 1.66 -4.98
CA ASP A 45 11.03 1.23 -4.05
C ASP A 45 12.36 1.95 -4.36
N GLY A 46 12.45 3.21 -3.94
CA GLY A 46 13.63 4.05 -4.11
C GLY A 46 14.87 3.45 -3.45
N TRP A 47 14.71 2.81 -2.30
CA TRP A 47 15.82 2.15 -1.61
C TRP A 47 16.41 0.99 -2.41
N SER A 48 15.56 0.14 -3.00
CA SER A 48 16.02 -0.93 -3.89
C SER A 48 16.71 -0.37 -5.13
N ILE A 49 16.16 0.68 -5.73
CA ILE A 49 16.71 1.33 -6.92
C ILE A 49 18.10 1.91 -6.63
N MET A 50 18.27 2.64 -5.53
CA MET A 50 19.53 3.28 -5.16
C MET A 50 20.60 2.28 -4.74
N ARG A 51 20.26 1.18 -4.08
CA ARG A 51 21.21 0.15 -3.65
C ARG A 51 21.74 -0.74 -4.78
N GLY A 52 21.15 -0.71 -5.95
CA GLY A 52 21.65 -1.29 -7.21
C GLY A 52 21.77 -2.82 -7.31
N LYS A 53 21.89 -3.54 -6.21
CA LYS A 53 22.22 -4.98 -6.23
C LYS A 53 21.07 -5.90 -6.68
N ASN A 54 19.83 -5.52 -6.46
CA ASN A 54 18.63 -6.32 -6.77
C ASN A 54 17.54 -5.55 -7.51
N ALA A 55 17.72 -4.27 -7.70
CA ALA A 55 16.79 -3.41 -8.40
C ALA A 55 17.07 -3.44 -9.90
N LYS A 56 16.09 -3.85 -10.66
CA LYS A 56 16.11 -3.66 -12.11
C LYS A 56 14.79 -3.02 -12.49
N TRP A 57 14.86 -1.76 -12.90
CA TRP A 57 13.73 -1.16 -13.56
C TRP A 57 13.42 -1.98 -14.82
N ARG A 58 12.25 -2.60 -14.88
CA ARG A 58 11.83 -3.49 -15.96
C ARG A 58 10.68 -2.85 -16.73
N ARG A 59 10.49 -3.26 -17.97
CA ARG A 59 9.39 -2.79 -18.83
C ARG A 59 8.03 -2.80 -18.12
N ARG A 60 7.72 -3.82 -17.32
CA ARG A 60 6.47 -3.87 -16.53
C ARG A 60 6.28 -2.70 -15.57
N HIS A 61 7.37 -2.16 -14.97
CA HIS A 61 7.31 -0.99 -14.09
C HIS A 61 6.97 0.27 -14.89
N THR A 62 7.58 0.41 -16.09
CA THR A 62 7.23 1.46 -17.04
C THR A 62 5.79 1.34 -17.52
N ASP A 63 5.30 0.11 -17.78
CA ASP A 63 3.93 -0.13 -18.21
C ASP A 63 2.91 0.29 -17.12
N PHE A 64 3.23 0.10 -15.84
CA PHE A 64 2.43 0.60 -14.72
C PHE A 64 2.38 2.13 -14.70
N ILE A 65 3.55 2.79 -14.81
CA ILE A 65 3.60 4.27 -14.84
C ILE A 65 2.80 4.82 -16.03
N LYS A 66 2.88 4.18 -17.20
CA LYS A 66 2.05 4.60 -18.35
C LYS A 66 0.56 4.52 -18.04
N VAL A 67 0.10 3.44 -17.38
CA VAL A 67 -1.31 3.32 -16.99
C VAL A 67 -1.71 4.44 -16.03
N LEU A 68 -0.86 4.82 -15.07
CA LEU A 68 -1.15 5.95 -14.19
C LEU A 68 -1.25 7.28 -14.95
N LEU A 69 -0.33 7.50 -15.89
CA LEU A 69 -0.36 8.72 -16.72
C LEU A 69 -1.60 8.75 -17.61
N ASP A 70 -1.95 7.64 -18.24
CA ASP A 70 -3.19 7.53 -19.04
C ASP A 70 -4.43 7.79 -18.19
N MET A 71 -4.50 7.19 -16.99
CA MET A 71 -5.63 7.43 -16.06
C MET A 71 -5.72 8.88 -15.60
N SER A 72 -4.58 9.60 -15.49
CA SER A 72 -4.56 10.99 -15.00
C SER A 72 -5.30 11.98 -15.92
N HIS A 73 -5.72 11.58 -17.12
CA HIS A 73 -6.57 12.42 -17.99
C HIS A 73 -7.98 12.60 -17.39
N ASP A 74 -8.55 11.54 -16.80
CA ASP A 74 -9.94 11.50 -16.34
C ASP A 74 -10.06 11.19 -14.84
N THR A 75 -8.99 10.73 -14.19
CA THR A 75 -8.94 10.31 -12.79
C THR A 75 -8.08 11.28 -11.98
N LYS A 76 -8.58 11.72 -10.83
CA LYS A 76 -7.77 12.45 -9.84
C LYS A 76 -6.86 11.45 -9.12
N ILE A 77 -5.55 11.63 -9.19
CA ILE A 77 -4.57 10.75 -8.55
C ILE A 77 -3.94 11.48 -7.36
N ILE A 78 -4.12 10.92 -6.16
CA ILE A 78 -3.48 11.39 -4.93
C ILE A 78 -2.35 10.41 -4.60
N TYR A 79 -1.12 10.87 -4.70
CA TYR A 79 0.06 10.10 -4.34
C TYR A 79 0.55 10.54 -2.97
N VAL A 80 0.24 9.76 -1.94
CA VAL A 80 0.81 9.92 -0.60
C VAL A 80 2.15 9.20 -0.58
N ARG A 81 3.23 9.87 -0.18
CA ARG A 81 4.56 9.26 -0.15
C ARG A 81 4.70 8.29 1.01
N GLY A 82 5.43 7.19 0.82
CA GLY A 82 5.86 6.25 1.87
C GLY A 82 7.34 6.40 2.21
N ASN A 83 7.85 5.55 3.10
CA ASN A 83 9.27 5.59 3.47
C ASN A 83 10.20 5.08 2.34
N HIS A 84 9.75 4.19 1.47
CA HIS A 84 10.50 3.82 0.27
C HIS A 84 10.46 4.87 -0.84
N ASP A 85 9.51 5.80 -0.77
CA ASP A 85 9.35 6.95 -1.65
C ASP A 85 9.97 8.24 -1.07
N ASP A 86 10.81 8.18 -0.03
CA ASP A 86 11.35 9.33 0.72
C ASP A 86 12.11 10.34 -0.16
N PHE A 87 12.58 9.92 -1.34
CA PHE A 87 13.18 10.82 -2.34
C PHE A 87 12.18 11.88 -2.84
N LEU A 88 10.86 11.63 -2.72
CA LEU A 88 9.80 12.60 -3.06
C LEU A 88 9.66 13.72 -2.01
N ASP A 89 10.20 13.58 -0.80
CA ASP A 89 10.11 14.60 0.26
C ASP A 89 10.66 15.96 -0.16
N ARG A 90 11.63 15.98 -1.09
CA ARG A 90 12.26 17.21 -1.60
C ARG A 90 11.36 18.01 -2.54
N VAL A 91 10.37 17.36 -3.14
CA VAL A 91 9.46 17.96 -4.12
C VAL A 91 8.00 17.99 -3.64
N THR A 92 7.73 17.46 -2.47
CA THR A 92 6.39 17.43 -1.89
C THR A 92 6.11 18.73 -1.10
N PRO A 93 4.94 19.40 -1.29
CA PRO A 93 3.85 19.02 -2.18
C PRO A 93 4.12 19.37 -3.65
N LEU A 94 3.70 18.52 -4.58
CA LEU A 94 3.83 18.72 -6.02
C LEU A 94 2.50 18.41 -6.69
N THR A 95 2.09 19.25 -7.63
CA THR A 95 0.92 19.00 -8.47
C THR A 95 1.31 19.13 -9.93
N PHE A 96 0.98 18.12 -10.72
CA PHE A 96 1.10 18.18 -12.18
C PHE A 96 -0.06 17.40 -12.82
N ALA A 97 -0.73 18.02 -13.79
CA ALA A 97 -2.00 17.52 -14.32
C ALA A 97 -2.97 17.17 -13.17
N ASN A 98 -3.61 16.01 -13.21
CA ASN A 98 -4.50 15.51 -12.15
C ASN A 98 -3.78 14.68 -11.09
N ILE A 99 -2.44 14.76 -11.00
CA ILE A 99 -1.64 14.03 -10.02
C ILE A 99 -1.16 15.00 -8.93
N ILE A 100 -1.47 14.69 -7.68
CA ILE A 100 -1.08 15.45 -6.49
C ILE A 100 -0.19 14.57 -5.62
N VAL A 101 1.06 14.97 -5.40
CA VAL A 101 2.00 14.26 -4.52
C VAL A 101 2.05 14.98 -3.17
N VAL A 102 1.75 14.27 -2.10
CA VAL A 102 1.65 14.82 -0.73
C VAL A 102 2.25 13.87 0.32
N ARG A 103 2.45 14.36 1.53
CA ARG A 103 2.87 13.55 2.68
C ARG A 103 1.70 12.84 3.34
N ASP A 104 0.58 13.52 3.41
CA ASP A 104 -0.70 13.03 3.91
C ASP A 104 -1.84 13.78 3.19
N TYR A 105 -3.04 13.26 3.31
CA TYR A 105 -4.20 13.82 2.63
C TYR A 105 -5.46 13.65 3.48
N ILE A 106 -6.38 14.61 3.42
CA ILE A 106 -7.74 14.44 3.96
C ILE A 106 -8.67 14.08 2.80
N TYR A 107 -9.10 12.84 2.78
CA TYR A 107 -10.11 12.35 1.86
C TYR A 107 -11.50 12.53 2.47
N THR A 108 -12.44 13.05 1.70
CA THR A 108 -13.83 13.23 2.15
C THR A 108 -14.77 12.37 1.33
N SER A 109 -15.59 11.58 2.00
CA SER A 109 -16.65 10.78 1.39
C SER A 109 -17.96 10.99 2.14
N GLY A 110 -18.96 11.57 1.47
CA GLY A 110 -20.16 12.06 2.12
C GLY A 110 -19.79 13.05 3.23
N ASP A 111 -20.33 12.84 4.41
CA ASP A 111 -20.05 13.68 5.59
C ASP A 111 -18.82 13.22 6.40
N LYS A 112 -18.15 12.14 5.96
CA LYS A 112 -17.01 11.56 6.68
C LYS A 112 -15.68 12.01 6.10
N ARG A 113 -14.74 12.29 7.00
CA ARG A 113 -13.36 12.64 6.67
C ARG A 113 -12.44 11.50 7.06
N TYR A 114 -11.56 11.13 6.14
CA TYR A 114 -10.57 10.09 6.32
C TYR A 114 -9.18 10.69 6.25
N TYR A 115 -8.37 10.44 7.26
CA TYR A 115 -6.96 10.83 7.23
C TYR A 115 -6.18 9.76 6.47
N VAL A 116 -5.56 10.14 5.36
CA VAL A 116 -4.78 9.24 4.48
C VAL A 116 -3.31 9.51 4.71
N LEU A 117 -2.58 8.49 5.16
CA LEU A 117 -1.14 8.52 5.35
C LEU A 117 -0.57 7.13 5.08
N HIS A 118 0.72 7.04 4.76
CA HIS A 118 1.34 5.72 4.56
C HIS A 118 1.39 4.90 5.85
N GLY A 119 1.87 5.48 6.95
CA GLY A 119 1.98 4.84 8.26
C GLY A 119 3.41 4.78 8.81
N ASP A 120 4.42 5.12 8.03
CA ASP A 120 5.84 5.13 8.40
C ASP A 120 6.19 6.07 9.57
N VAL A 121 5.27 6.96 9.94
CA VAL A 121 5.41 7.81 11.13
C VAL A 121 5.55 7.00 12.42
N PHE A 122 5.00 5.79 12.46
CA PHE A 122 5.09 4.87 13.59
C PHE A 122 6.51 4.34 13.80
N ASP A 123 7.28 4.15 12.74
CA ASP A 123 8.67 3.63 12.83
C ASP A 123 9.59 4.57 13.60
N LYS A 124 9.32 5.86 13.57
CA LYS A 124 10.08 6.87 14.33
C LYS A 124 9.84 6.78 15.83
N VAL A 125 8.67 6.25 16.24
CA VAL A 125 8.31 6.06 17.65
C VAL A 125 8.90 4.75 18.19
N THR A 126 9.07 3.74 17.32
CA THR A 126 9.51 2.38 17.70
C THR A 126 10.99 2.10 17.39
N SER A 127 11.84 3.12 17.32
CA SER A 127 13.26 3.02 16.93
C SER A 127 14.12 1.99 17.69
N SER A 128 13.61 1.41 18.79
CA SER A 128 14.25 0.30 19.51
C SER A 128 14.16 -1.06 18.81
N MET A 129 13.34 -1.20 17.76
CA MET A 129 13.13 -2.47 17.04
C MET A 129 13.93 -2.61 15.73
N SER A 130 14.83 -1.70 15.44
CA SER A 130 15.60 -1.68 14.18
C SER A 130 16.50 -2.94 13.97
N TRP A 131 16.81 -3.70 15.03
CA TRP A 131 17.56 -4.95 14.91
C TRP A 131 16.70 -6.11 14.38
N LEU A 132 15.39 -6.13 14.70
CA LEU A 132 14.45 -7.12 14.14
C LEU A 132 14.30 -6.94 12.61
N ALA A 133 14.32 -5.69 12.12
CA ALA A 133 14.30 -5.42 10.70
C ALA A 133 15.51 -6.00 9.96
N LYS A 134 16.70 -5.98 10.58
CA LYS A 134 17.93 -6.55 9.97
C LYS A 134 17.96 -8.08 9.94
N VAL A 135 17.40 -8.74 10.97
CA VAL A 135 17.28 -10.21 11.03
C VAL A 135 16.11 -10.67 10.15
N GLY A 136 15.05 -9.86 10.05
CA GLY A 136 13.88 -10.12 9.22
C GLY A 136 14.17 -10.16 7.71
N ASP A 137 15.15 -9.40 7.23
CA ASP A 137 15.37 -9.22 5.79
C ASP A 137 15.77 -10.53 5.07
N VAL A 138 16.63 -11.34 5.67
CA VAL A 138 17.04 -12.65 5.10
C VAL A 138 15.94 -13.70 5.25
N GLY A 139 15.35 -13.80 6.42
CA GLY A 139 14.24 -14.72 6.70
C GLY A 139 12.99 -14.38 5.90
N TYR A 140 12.69 -13.09 5.79
CA TYR A 140 11.58 -12.58 5.00
C TYR A 140 11.76 -12.85 3.51
N SER A 141 12.95 -12.62 2.97
CA SER A 141 13.26 -12.93 1.57
C SER A 141 13.11 -14.42 1.26
N PHE A 142 13.47 -15.30 2.20
CA PHE A 142 13.25 -16.73 2.06
C PHE A 142 11.75 -17.09 2.07
N LEU A 143 10.98 -16.53 2.98
CA LEU A 143 9.52 -16.72 3.03
C LEU A 143 8.83 -16.26 1.75
N LEU A 144 9.22 -15.12 1.21
CA LEU A 144 8.69 -14.62 -0.07
C LEU A 144 9.05 -15.55 -1.23
N TRP A 145 10.25 -16.15 -1.21
CA TRP A 145 10.64 -17.15 -2.21
C TRP A 145 9.76 -18.39 -2.13
N VAL A 146 9.56 -18.96 -0.93
CA VAL A 146 8.68 -20.10 -0.68
C VAL A 146 7.25 -19.78 -1.14
N ASN A 147 6.74 -18.63 -0.75
CA ASN A 147 5.41 -18.15 -1.13
C ASN A 147 5.23 -18.05 -2.66
N LYS A 148 6.25 -17.54 -3.35
CA LYS A 148 6.27 -17.43 -4.82
C LYS A 148 6.21 -18.80 -5.50
N VAL A 149 7.00 -19.77 -5.03
CA VAL A 149 7.03 -21.15 -5.57
C VAL A 149 5.68 -21.83 -5.33
N TYR A 150 5.14 -21.72 -4.11
CA TYR A 150 3.85 -22.28 -3.73
C TYR A 150 2.71 -21.73 -4.60
N ASN A 151 2.63 -20.43 -4.74
CA ASN A 151 1.56 -19.80 -5.53
C ASN A 151 1.67 -20.06 -7.04
N ARG A 152 2.86 -20.24 -7.59
CA ARG A 152 3.00 -20.72 -8.98
C ARG A 152 2.30 -22.06 -9.21
N ARG A 153 2.38 -22.99 -8.23
CA ARG A 153 1.70 -24.28 -8.30
C ARG A 153 0.19 -24.14 -8.13
N ARG A 154 -0.26 -23.27 -7.20
CA ARG A 154 -1.69 -23.00 -6.97
C ARG A 154 -2.37 -22.40 -8.20
N LEU A 155 -1.78 -21.35 -8.78
CA LEU A 155 -2.31 -20.69 -9.97
C LEU A 155 -2.40 -21.63 -11.19
N LYS A 156 -1.43 -22.55 -11.36
CA LYS A 156 -1.50 -23.59 -12.39
C LYS A 156 -2.67 -24.55 -12.19
N LYS A 157 -3.17 -24.69 -10.98
CA LYS A 157 -4.34 -25.53 -10.62
C LYS A 157 -5.64 -24.74 -10.57
N GLY A 158 -5.64 -23.46 -11.01
CA GLY A 158 -6.84 -22.60 -10.94
C GLY A 158 -7.23 -22.17 -9.53
N LEU A 159 -6.37 -22.38 -8.53
CA LEU A 159 -6.64 -22.00 -7.16
C LEU A 159 -6.26 -20.52 -6.92
N PRO A 160 -7.01 -19.79 -6.08
CA PRO A 160 -6.70 -18.39 -5.77
C PRO A 160 -5.33 -18.25 -5.10
N TYR A 161 -4.76 -17.05 -5.18
CA TYR A 161 -3.52 -16.69 -4.49
C TYR A 161 -3.66 -16.88 -2.97
N TYR A 162 -2.61 -17.40 -2.32
CA TYR A 162 -2.56 -17.61 -0.87
C TYR A 162 -1.23 -17.11 -0.30
N SER A 163 -1.27 -16.29 0.74
CA SER A 163 -0.07 -15.75 1.36
C SER A 163 0.33 -16.54 2.61
N ILE A 164 1.37 -17.39 2.47
CA ILE A 164 1.97 -18.11 3.60
C ILE A 164 2.65 -17.13 4.57
N ALA A 165 3.30 -16.10 4.04
CA ALA A 165 3.98 -15.10 4.85
C ALA A 165 2.98 -14.36 5.78
N ARG A 166 1.79 -14.04 5.27
CA ARG A 166 0.71 -13.44 6.04
C ARG A 166 0.27 -14.33 7.20
N GLU A 167 0.04 -15.63 6.95
CA GLU A 167 -0.35 -16.60 7.97
C GLU A 167 0.70 -16.72 9.11
N ILE A 168 1.99 -16.72 8.73
CA ILE A 168 3.08 -16.79 9.71
C ILE A 168 3.15 -15.50 10.53
N LYS A 169 3.01 -14.33 9.91
CA LYS A 169 2.98 -13.03 10.62
C LYS A 169 1.88 -13.00 11.67
N HIS A 170 0.69 -13.50 11.36
CA HIS A 170 -0.41 -13.56 12.33
C HIS A 170 -0.17 -14.50 13.51
N LYS A 171 0.65 -15.53 13.33
CA LYS A 171 0.95 -16.52 14.39
C LYS A 171 2.07 -16.08 15.33
N VAL A 172 2.87 -15.08 14.97
CA VAL A 172 3.99 -14.63 15.80
C VAL A 172 3.54 -13.52 16.75
N LYS A 173 3.54 -13.79 18.06
CA LYS A 173 3.08 -12.87 19.13
C LYS A 173 3.66 -11.45 19.02
N ALA A 174 4.94 -11.33 18.69
CA ALA A 174 5.60 -10.02 18.50
C ALA A 174 5.01 -9.23 17.31
N SER A 175 4.63 -9.92 16.22
CA SER A 175 3.98 -9.28 15.07
C SER A 175 2.56 -8.84 15.40
N VAL A 176 1.84 -9.59 16.23
CA VAL A 176 0.49 -9.22 16.68
C VAL A 176 0.55 -7.97 17.56
N SER A 177 1.51 -7.88 18.47
CA SER A 177 1.71 -6.68 19.29
C SER A 177 2.05 -5.46 18.43
N TYR A 178 2.99 -5.62 17.49
CA TYR A 178 3.36 -4.54 16.57
C TYR A 178 2.18 -4.03 15.74
N ILE A 179 1.37 -4.94 15.18
CA ILE A 179 0.17 -4.59 14.41
C ILE A 179 -0.81 -3.81 15.30
N SER A 180 -1.09 -4.29 16.50
CA SER A 180 -2.01 -3.64 17.43
C SER A 180 -1.53 -2.24 17.85
N ASP A 181 -0.24 -2.10 18.14
CA ASP A 181 0.37 -0.82 18.54
C ASP A 181 0.34 0.17 17.37
N PHE A 182 0.64 -0.29 16.15
CA PHE A 182 0.53 0.49 14.92
C PHE A 182 -0.88 1.01 14.69
N GLU A 183 -1.88 0.11 14.73
CA GLU A 183 -3.27 0.46 14.51
C GLU A 183 -3.75 1.51 15.52
N THR A 184 -3.45 1.30 16.80
CA THR A 184 -3.81 2.23 17.89
C THR A 184 -3.20 3.61 17.64
N HIS A 185 -1.94 3.66 17.26
CA HIS A 185 -1.23 4.92 17.02
C HIS A 185 -1.80 5.69 15.81
N ILE A 186 -2.05 4.98 14.69
CA ILE A 186 -2.61 5.59 13.48
C ILE A 186 -4.04 6.10 13.70
N VAL A 187 -4.85 5.37 14.45
CA VAL A 187 -6.20 5.79 14.84
C VAL A 187 -6.17 7.03 15.75
N ASP A 188 -5.25 7.09 16.70
CA ASP A 188 -5.08 8.26 17.58
C ASP A 188 -4.70 9.52 16.77
N ILE A 189 -3.80 9.38 15.78
CA ILE A 189 -3.45 10.48 14.88
C ILE A 189 -4.68 10.98 14.10
N ALA A 190 -5.48 10.06 13.54
CA ALA A 190 -6.68 10.42 12.79
C ALA A 190 -7.71 11.13 13.66
N GLY A 191 -7.91 10.67 14.91
CA GLY A 191 -8.78 11.30 15.89
C GLY A 191 -8.33 12.73 16.21
N LYS A 192 -7.04 12.96 16.45
CA LYS A 192 -6.46 14.30 16.66
C LYS A 192 -6.63 15.23 15.45
N LYS A 193 -6.78 14.69 14.25
CA LYS A 193 -7.08 15.44 13.01
C LYS A 193 -8.59 15.68 12.82
N GLY A 194 -9.44 15.20 13.72
CA GLY A 194 -10.89 15.32 13.62
C GLY A 194 -11.48 14.49 12.47
N CYS A 195 -10.86 13.35 12.16
CA CYS A 195 -11.32 12.44 11.11
C CYS A 195 -12.10 11.26 11.72
N GLN A 196 -13.13 10.79 11.01
CA GLN A 196 -13.94 9.62 11.37
C GLN A 196 -13.35 8.31 10.84
N GLY A 197 -12.31 8.40 10.02
CA GLY A 197 -11.60 7.23 9.50
C GLY A 197 -10.15 7.52 9.20
N VAL A 198 -9.40 6.44 9.01
CA VAL A 198 -8.00 6.47 8.58
C VAL A 198 -7.79 5.45 7.47
N ILE A 199 -7.02 5.85 6.46
CA ILE A 199 -6.60 4.99 5.36
C ILE A 199 -5.08 4.92 5.38
N CYS A 200 -4.52 3.72 5.42
CA CYS A 200 -3.07 3.51 5.47
C CYS A 200 -2.62 2.25 4.72
N GLY A 201 -1.30 2.03 4.66
CA GLY A 201 -0.62 0.83 4.16
C GLY A 201 0.45 0.35 5.13
N HIS A 202 1.72 0.29 4.66
CA HIS A 202 2.96 0.11 5.41
C HIS A 202 3.18 -1.26 6.05
N ILE A 203 2.22 -1.76 6.85
CA ILE A 203 2.38 -3.03 7.57
C ILE A 203 1.96 -4.26 6.74
N HIS A 204 1.57 -4.07 5.47
CA HIS A 204 1.15 -5.14 4.55
C HIS A 204 0.05 -6.05 5.14
N ASN A 205 -0.84 -5.50 5.94
CA ASN A 205 -1.92 -6.22 6.60
C ASN A 205 -3.28 -5.62 6.23
N PRO A 206 -3.90 -6.06 5.11
CA PRO A 206 -5.19 -5.51 4.68
C PRO A 206 -6.24 -5.75 5.76
N GLU A 207 -6.91 -4.68 6.17
CA GLU A 207 -7.89 -4.74 7.25
C GLU A 207 -8.95 -3.64 7.10
N LYS A 208 -10.18 -3.95 7.45
CA LYS A 208 -11.29 -2.99 7.58
C LYS A 208 -12.00 -3.27 8.90
N LYS A 209 -11.90 -2.35 9.86
CA LYS A 209 -12.54 -2.51 11.17
C LYS A 209 -12.77 -1.18 11.88
N MET A 210 -13.71 -1.17 12.81
CA MET A 210 -13.85 -0.07 13.77
C MET A 210 -12.81 -0.22 14.88
N THR A 211 -12.15 0.86 15.24
CA THR A 211 -11.26 0.95 16.39
C THR A 211 -11.69 2.19 17.18
N GLY A 212 -12.41 1.98 18.29
CA GLY A 212 -13.20 3.04 18.92
C GLY A 212 -14.22 3.59 17.92
N ASP A 213 -14.28 4.92 17.79
CA ASP A 213 -15.20 5.61 16.88
C ASP A 213 -14.60 5.86 15.49
N ILE A 214 -13.42 5.35 15.21
CA ILE A 214 -12.69 5.59 13.96
C ILE A 214 -12.67 4.32 13.11
N LEU A 215 -13.04 4.46 11.84
CA LEU A 215 -12.93 3.39 10.86
C LEU A 215 -11.48 3.26 10.39
N TYR A 216 -10.82 2.17 10.77
CA TYR A 216 -9.48 1.81 10.32
C TYR A 216 -9.54 1.02 9.01
N LEU A 217 -8.82 1.50 8.00
CA LEU A 217 -8.73 0.92 6.66
C LEU A 217 -7.27 0.78 6.25
N ASN A 218 -6.79 -0.44 6.08
CA ASN A 218 -5.47 -0.72 5.53
C ASN A 218 -5.60 -1.39 4.16
N SER A 219 -5.00 -0.80 3.13
CA SER A 219 -5.10 -1.29 1.75
C SER A 219 -4.29 -2.56 1.48
N GLY A 220 -3.44 -2.95 2.41
CA GLY A 220 -2.56 -4.11 2.25
C GLY A 220 -1.38 -3.81 1.34
N ASP A 221 -1.11 -4.68 0.35
CA ASP A 221 0.07 -4.55 -0.49
C ASP A 221 -0.04 -5.31 -1.83
N TRP A 222 0.89 -5.04 -2.74
CA TRP A 222 1.04 -5.74 -4.03
C TRP A 222 2.34 -6.56 -4.10
N VAL A 223 2.79 -7.06 -2.97
CA VAL A 223 3.92 -7.99 -2.80
C VAL A 223 3.43 -9.35 -2.32
N GLU A 224 2.55 -9.37 -1.31
CA GLU A 224 2.05 -10.58 -0.64
C GLU A 224 0.54 -10.75 -0.76
N SER A 225 -0.25 -9.72 -0.38
CA SER A 225 -1.71 -9.84 -0.22
C SER A 225 -2.48 -9.58 -1.51
N LEU A 226 -1.96 -8.75 -2.42
CA LEU A 226 -2.60 -8.33 -3.66
C LEU A 226 -4.01 -7.79 -3.41
N SER A 227 -4.10 -6.79 -2.56
CA SER A 227 -5.34 -6.21 -2.10
C SER A 227 -5.45 -4.72 -2.44
N ALA A 228 -6.67 -4.24 -2.49
CA ALA A 228 -7.03 -2.85 -2.68
C ALA A 228 -8.25 -2.53 -1.82
N LEU A 229 -8.43 -1.26 -1.45
CA LEU A 229 -9.71 -0.77 -0.97
C LEU A 229 -10.44 -0.13 -2.15
N THR A 230 -11.74 -0.34 -2.22
CA THR A 230 -12.61 0.28 -3.21
C THR A 230 -13.80 0.91 -2.51
N GLU A 231 -14.25 2.03 -3.03
CA GLU A 231 -15.47 2.69 -2.59
C GLU A 231 -16.41 2.82 -3.78
N ASP A 232 -17.66 2.39 -3.61
CA ASP A 232 -18.72 2.64 -4.57
C ASP A 232 -19.41 4.00 -4.34
N TYR A 233 -20.40 4.33 -5.16
CA TYR A 233 -21.13 5.60 -5.03
C TYR A 233 -22.09 5.63 -3.84
N ASP A 234 -22.40 4.48 -3.26
CA ASP A 234 -23.24 4.35 -2.05
C ASP A 234 -22.38 4.51 -0.77
N GLY A 235 -21.05 4.60 -0.92
CA GLY A 235 -20.11 4.79 0.20
C GLY A 235 -19.71 3.50 0.91
N ASN A 236 -19.84 2.34 0.22
CA ASN A 236 -19.43 1.03 0.74
C ASN A 236 -17.98 0.71 0.41
#